data_67c6e9153c1c7edd219acf37521654b4
#
_entry.id   67c6e9153c1c7edd219acf37521654b4
#
_cell.length_a   1.000
_cell.length_b   1.000
_cell.length_c   1.000
_cell.angle_alpha   90.00
_cell.angle_beta   90.00
_cell.angle_gamma   90.00
#
_symmetry.space_group_name_H-M   'P 1'
#
loop_
_entity.id
_entity.type
_entity.pdbx_description
1 polymer ?
#
loop_
_entity_poly.entity_id
_entity_poly.type
_entity_poly.pdbx_seq_one_letter_code
_entity_poly.pdbx_strand_id
1 'polypeptide(L)'
;MKNINWNDVQEATERRDLPVGGYVAGICKATDEPAKERLNIEWEVAEGEFKGYWREQTASLIERGKLNPGEWAWGGKTIKSYKEKALPFFKGFITAVEQSNPGYKFNNDEKTLRGKLVGVVLREEEYMGNDGNIKTKLVVDRFTSVDKIRSGDYEVRPKKTLAGASGSGYSQSGNDDFSVIEDDGSLPFD
;
A
#
# COMPACT_ATOMS: atom_id res chain seq x y z
N MET A 1 -2.60 -17.86 40.87
CA MET A 1 -1.92 -17.11 39.82
C MET A 1 -0.67 -17.87 39.43
N LYS A 2 -0.36 -17.95 38.13
CA LYS A 2 0.90 -18.50 37.64
C LYS A 2 2.07 -17.63 38.13
N ASN A 3 3.16 -18.25 38.56
CA ASN A 3 4.34 -17.50 39.01
C ASN A 3 5.02 -16.93 37.78
N ILE A 4 4.86 -15.62 37.57
CA ILE A 4 5.39 -14.87 36.41
C ILE A 4 6.55 -14.03 36.90
N ASN A 5 7.71 -14.19 36.28
CA ASN A 5 8.83 -13.27 36.48
C ASN A 5 8.60 -12.01 35.64
N TRP A 6 8.11 -10.97 36.28
CA TRP A 6 7.77 -9.72 35.63
C TRP A 6 8.97 -8.97 35.04
N ASN A 7 10.19 -9.28 35.49
CA ASN A 7 11.40 -8.68 34.91
C ASN A 7 11.73 -9.20 33.51
N ASP A 8 11.18 -10.36 33.14
CA ASP A 8 11.37 -10.96 31.81
C ASP A 8 10.21 -10.64 30.88
N VAL A 9 9.17 -9.95 31.36
CA VAL A 9 8.01 -9.55 30.56
C VAL A 9 8.24 -8.15 30.01
N GLN A 10 8.39 -8.04 28.71
CA GLN A 10 8.38 -6.74 28.03
C GLN A 10 6.98 -6.12 28.09
N GLU A 11 6.91 -4.86 28.50
CA GLU A 11 5.67 -4.10 28.37
C GLU A 11 5.23 -4.03 26.91
N ALA A 12 3.92 -4.11 26.70
CA ALA A 12 3.35 -3.92 25.37
C ALA A 12 3.63 -2.49 24.92
N THR A 13 4.43 -2.34 23.89
CA THR A 13 4.62 -1.04 23.22
C THR A 13 3.32 -0.65 22.52
N GLU A 14 2.91 0.62 22.65
CA GLU A 14 1.78 1.14 21.88
C GLU A 14 2.00 0.86 20.39
N ARG A 15 0.95 0.33 19.76
CA ARG A 15 0.97 0.07 18.33
C ARG A 15 1.01 1.40 17.59
N ARG A 16 2.12 1.68 16.94
CA ARG A 16 2.24 2.83 16.04
C ARG A 16 1.50 2.49 14.75
N ASP A 17 0.41 3.17 14.49
CA ASP A 17 -0.29 3.05 13.20
C ASP A 17 0.30 4.07 12.22
N LEU A 18 0.48 3.64 10.98
CA LEU A 18 0.96 4.51 9.90
C LEU A 18 -0.16 5.48 9.52
N PRO A 19 0.01 6.81 9.68
CA PRO A 19 -1.03 7.77 9.32
C PRO A 19 -1.20 7.92 7.80
N VAL A 20 -2.31 8.52 7.38
CA VAL A 20 -2.45 9.02 6.00
C VAL A 20 -1.39 10.06 5.72
N GLY A 21 -0.86 10.09 4.49
CA GLY A 21 0.21 11.03 4.14
C GLY A 21 1.12 10.54 3.04
N GLY A 22 2.17 11.30 2.79
CA GLY A 22 3.20 10.97 1.82
C GLY A 22 4.43 10.35 2.49
N TYR A 23 4.97 9.30 1.86
CA TYR A 23 6.11 8.56 2.36
C TYR A 23 7.13 8.30 1.26
N VAL A 24 8.41 8.41 1.59
CA VAL A 24 9.46 7.87 0.74
C VAL A 24 9.51 6.36 0.97
N ALA A 25 9.24 5.61 -0.08
CA ALA A 25 9.18 4.16 -0.05
C ALA A 25 10.34 3.54 -0.84
N GLY A 26 10.85 2.42 -0.35
CA GLY A 26 11.76 1.54 -1.07
C GLY A 26 11.00 0.31 -1.58
N ILE A 27 11.15 -0.04 -2.84
CA ILE A 27 10.57 -1.26 -3.41
C ILE A 27 11.40 -2.45 -2.94
N CYS A 28 10.80 -3.33 -2.15
CA CYS A 28 11.45 -4.53 -1.62
C CYS A 28 11.43 -5.67 -2.64
N LYS A 29 10.29 -5.83 -3.33
CA LYS A 29 10.07 -6.86 -4.32
C LYS A 29 9.03 -6.41 -5.33
N ALA A 30 9.20 -6.79 -6.57
CA ALA A 30 8.19 -6.72 -7.60
C ALA A 30 8.06 -8.11 -8.22
N THR A 31 6.82 -8.56 -8.42
CA THR A 31 6.53 -9.88 -9.00
C THR A 31 5.49 -9.71 -10.08
N ASP A 32 5.84 -10.13 -11.29
CA ASP A 32 4.91 -10.13 -12.40
C ASP A 32 3.94 -11.32 -12.32
N GLU A 33 2.66 -11.05 -12.54
CA GLU A 33 1.61 -12.05 -12.74
C GLU A 33 0.99 -11.89 -14.14
N PRO A 34 1.65 -12.43 -15.18
CA PRO A 34 1.24 -12.20 -16.57
C PRO A 34 -0.19 -12.66 -16.87
N ALA A 35 -0.64 -13.75 -16.25
CA ALA A 35 -2.00 -14.26 -16.43
C ALA A 35 -3.08 -13.28 -15.94
N LYS A 36 -2.75 -12.38 -15.03
CA LYS A 36 -3.65 -11.34 -14.49
C LYS A 36 -3.29 -9.94 -15.00
N GLU A 37 -2.28 -9.82 -15.85
CA GLU A 37 -1.75 -8.56 -16.37
C GLU A 37 -1.51 -7.52 -15.27
N ARG A 38 -0.78 -7.95 -14.23
CA ARG A 38 -0.50 -7.10 -13.06
C ARG A 38 0.86 -7.37 -12.44
N LEU A 39 1.39 -6.33 -11.82
CA LEU A 39 2.59 -6.36 -11.02
C LEU A 39 2.23 -6.23 -9.53
N ASN A 40 2.64 -7.20 -8.72
CA ASN A 40 2.57 -7.12 -7.27
C ASN A 40 3.84 -6.46 -6.75
N ILE A 41 3.69 -5.44 -5.93
CA ILE A 41 4.79 -4.64 -5.39
C ILE A 41 4.76 -4.74 -3.87
N GLU A 42 5.85 -5.19 -3.27
CA GLU A 42 6.12 -5.12 -1.84
C GLU A 42 7.03 -3.91 -1.59
N TRP A 43 6.65 -3.06 -0.67
CA TRP A 43 7.35 -1.82 -0.38
C TRP A 43 7.51 -1.59 1.11
N GLU A 44 8.50 -0.77 1.46
CA GLU A 44 8.83 -0.39 2.83
C GLU A 44 8.97 1.11 2.94
N VAL A 45 8.60 1.68 4.08
CA VAL A 45 8.92 3.08 4.38
C VAL A 45 10.44 3.22 4.54
N ALA A 46 11.06 3.99 3.65
CA ALA A 46 12.51 4.10 3.56
C ALA A 46 13.09 5.24 4.40
N GLU A 47 12.31 6.28 4.70
CA GLU A 47 12.76 7.49 5.38
C GLU A 47 11.77 7.96 6.45
N GLY A 48 12.25 8.79 7.36
CA GLY A 48 11.43 9.45 8.39
C GLY A 48 11.14 8.57 9.60
N GLU A 49 10.18 9.02 10.41
CA GLU A 49 9.82 8.42 11.68
C GLU A 49 9.34 6.95 11.55
N PHE A 50 8.66 6.64 10.46
CA PHE A 50 8.10 5.31 10.19
C PHE A 50 9.02 4.42 9.35
N LYS A 51 10.31 4.76 9.23
CA LYS A 51 11.26 3.91 8.50
C LYS A 51 11.27 2.49 9.04
N GLY A 52 11.09 1.49 8.16
CA GLY A 52 11.08 0.08 8.54
C GLY A 52 9.72 -0.44 9.03
N TYR A 53 8.68 0.39 8.98
CA TYR A 53 7.34 0.08 9.54
C TYR A 53 6.77 -1.26 9.07
N TRP A 54 6.78 -1.55 7.77
CA TRP A 54 6.20 -2.80 7.27
C TRP A 54 7.02 -4.03 7.63
N ARG A 55 8.33 -3.89 7.78
CA ARG A 55 9.20 -4.98 8.27
C ARG A 55 8.88 -5.32 9.71
N GLU A 56 8.71 -4.33 10.56
CA GLU A 56 8.32 -4.52 11.95
C GLU A 56 6.93 -5.14 12.06
N GLN A 57 5.96 -4.65 11.30
CA GLN A 57 4.62 -5.24 11.24
C GLN A 57 4.66 -6.70 10.76
N THR A 58 5.45 -6.99 9.72
CA THR A 58 5.62 -8.34 9.19
C THR A 58 6.19 -9.28 10.26
N ALA A 59 7.26 -8.87 10.94
CA ALA A 59 7.88 -9.66 12.01
C ALA A 59 6.88 -9.97 13.14
N SER A 60 6.14 -8.96 13.60
CA SER A 60 5.11 -9.11 14.62
C SER A 60 3.96 -10.05 14.20
N LEU A 61 3.54 -10.01 12.93
CA LEU A 61 2.50 -10.88 12.41
C LEU A 61 2.97 -12.33 12.30
N ILE A 62 4.23 -12.57 11.91
CA ILE A 62 4.85 -13.89 11.87
C ILE A 62 4.96 -14.47 13.30
N GLU A 63 5.46 -13.69 14.25
CA GLU A 63 5.57 -14.09 15.65
C GLU A 63 4.22 -14.51 16.26
N ARG A 64 3.14 -13.81 15.89
CA ARG A 64 1.77 -14.13 16.32
C ARG A 64 1.13 -15.28 15.53
N GLY A 65 1.83 -15.90 14.58
CA GLY A 65 1.30 -16.96 13.73
C GLY A 65 0.20 -16.52 12.76
N LYS A 66 0.15 -15.22 12.43
CA LYS A 66 -0.84 -14.64 11.50
C LYS A 66 -0.30 -14.45 10.08
N LEU A 67 0.98 -14.68 9.90
CA LEU A 67 1.67 -14.59 8.63
C LEU A 67 2.75 -15.68 8.59
N ASN A 68 2.95 -16.30 7.43
CA ASN A 68 3.99 -17.31 7.29
C ASN A 68 5.37 -16.66 7.07
N PRO A 69 6.47 -17.34 7.46
CA PRO A 69 7.82 -16.89 7.12
C PRO A 69 7.98 -16.69 5.61
N GLY A 70 8.49 -15.53 5.22
CA GLY A 70 8.67 -15.15 3.81
C GLY A 70 7.51 -14.37 3.19
N GLU A 71 6.39 -14.26 3.88
CA GLU A 71 5.29 -13.37 3.49
C GLU A 71 5.55 -11.93 3.96
N TRP A 72 4.89 -10.96 3.34
CA TRP A 72 4.98 -9.53 3.66
C TRP A 72 3.64 -9.01 4.16
N ALA A 73 3.65 -8.08 5.11
CA ALA A 73 2.42 -7.48 5.65
C ALA A 73 1.56 -6.86 4.54
N TRP A 74 0.24 -7.07 4.61
CA TRP A 74 -0.70 -6.67 3.56
C TRP A 74 -0.67 -5.18 3.22
N GLY A 75 -0.54 -4.28 4.21
CA GLY A 75 -0.46 -2.84 3.97
C GLY A 75 0.82 -2.40 3.25
N GLY A 76 1.88 -3.22 3.31
CA GLY A 76 3.12 -3.03 2.54
C GLY A 76 3.07 -3.64 1.14
N LYS A 77 1.90 -4.06 0.66
CA LYS A 77 1.69 -4.59 -0.69
C LYS A 77 0.76 -3.68 -1.49
N THR A 78 1.00 -3.61 -2.77
CA THR A 78 0.12 -2.93 -3.72
C THR A 78 0.20 -3.59 -5.08
N ILE A 79 -0.86 -3.44 -5.85
CA ILE A 79 -0.99 -4.02 -7.19
C ILE A 79 -0.97 -2.87 -8.21
N LYS A 80 -0.24 -3.07 -9.30
CA LYS A 80 -0.29 -2.22 -10.48
C LYS A 80 -0.65 -3.05 -11.70
N SER A 81 -1.89 -2.86 -12.18
CA SER A 81 -2.33 -3.47 -13.42
C SER A 81 -1.67 -2.78 -14.62
N TYR A 82 -1.32 -3.58 -15.62
CA TYR A 82 -0.88 -3.12 -16.93
C TYR A 82 -1.83 -3.57 -18.06
N LYS A 83 -3.09 -3.92 -17.69
CA LYS A 83 -4.17 -4.05 -18.67
C LYS A 83 -4.30 -2.75 -19.46
N GLU A 84 -4.76 -2.82 -20.68
CA GLU A 84 -4.79 -1.67 -21.61
C GLU A 84 -5.37 -0.40 -20.99
N LYS A 85 -6.53 -0.49 -20.33
CA LYS A 85 -7.16 0.66 -19.65
C LYS A 85 -6.35 1.20 -18.46
N ALA A 86 -5.49 0.39 -17.87
CA ALA A 86 -4.68 0.76 -16.71
C ALA A 86 -3.26 1.24 -17.08
N LEU A 87 -2.84 1.11 -18.34
CA LEU A 87 -1.51 1.50 -18.81
C LEU A 87 -1.11 2.94 -18.46
N PRO A 88 -1.98 3.96 -18.55
CA PRO A 88 -1.62 5.32 -18.14
C PRO A 88 -1.21 5.40 -16.66
N PHE A 89 -1.90 4.68 -15.78
CA PHE A 89 -1.58 4.64 -14.34
C PHE A 89 -0.30 3.83 -14.06
N PHE A 90 -0.09 2.74 -14.80
CA PHE A 90 1.16 1.98 -14.75
C PHE A 90 2.33 2.85 -15.20
N LYS A 91 2.17 3.57 -16.31
CA LYS A 91 3.19 4.52 -16.79
C LYS A 91 3.48 5.61 -15.75
N GLY A 92 2.46 6.14 -15.07
CA GLY A 92 2.64 7.10 -13.99
C GLY A 92 3.50 6.56 -12.85
N PHE A 93 3.27 5.29 -12.44
CA PHE A 93 4.11 4.61 -11.46
C PHE A 93 5.57 4.50 -11.94
N ILE A 94 5.81 4.00 -13.15
CA ILE A 94 7.17 3.89 -13.72
C ILE A 94 7.86 5.25 -13.78
N THR A 95 7.15 6.29 -14.24
CA THR A 95 7.68 7.66 -14.29
C THR A 95 8.08 8.16 -12.89
N ALA A 96 7.27 7.89 -11.87
CA ALA A 96 7.59 8.26 -10.48
C ALA A 96 8.86 7.54 -9.99
N VAL A 97 9.03 6.25 -10.30
CA VAL A 97 10.25 5.50 -9.98
C VAL A 97 11.46 6.06 -10.73
N GLU A 98 11.35 6.32 -12.02
CA GLU A 98 12.45 6.88 -12.82
C GLU A 98 12.89 8.26 -12.31
N GLN A 99 11.94 9.14 -11.99
CA GLN A 99 12.22 10.46 -11.42
C GLN A 99 12.88 10.39 -10.04
N SER A 100 12.56 9.37 -9.28
CA SER A 100 13.11 9.16 -7.92
C SER A 100 14.49 8.52 -7.90
N ASN A 101 14.98 7.99 -9.03
CA ASN A 101 16.24 7.27 -9.11
C ASN A 101 17.04 7.75 -10.33
N PRO A 102 17.87 8.80 -10.17
CA PRO A 102 18.67 9.36 -11.28
C PRO A 102 19.43 8.29 -12.03
N GLY A 103 19.36 8.35 -13.36
CA GLY A 103 20.02 7.37 -14.24
C GLY A 103 19.30 6.03 -14.43
N TYR A 104 18.23 5.77 -13.68
CA TYR A 104 17.42 4.56 -13.87
C TYR A 104 16.38 4.76 -14.98
N LYS A 105 16.25 3.74 -15.83
CA LYS A 105 15.19 3.61 -16.82
C LYS A 105 14.62 2.21 -16.77
N PHE A 106 13.30 2.10 -16.67
CA PHE A 106 12.62 0.83 -16.66
C PHE A 106 12.64 0.19 -18.07
N ASN A 107 13.06 -1.06 -18.12
CA ASN A 107 13.25 -1.82 -19.36
C ASN A 107 12.32 -3.04 -19.47
N ASN A 108 11.16 -3.01 -18.80
CA ASN A 108 10.20 -4.11 -18.69
C ASN A 108 10.74 -5.35 -17.92
N ASP A 109 11.78 -5.19 -17.11
CA ASP A 109 12.23 -6.19 -16.16
C ASP A 109 11.87 -5.74 -14.74
N GLU A 110 10.86 -6.36 -14.16
CA GLU A 110 10.34 -6.02 -12.83
C GLU A 110 11.38 -6.22 -11.71
N LYS A 111 12.37 -7.10 -11.92
CA LYS A 111 13.43 -7.35 -10.94
C LYS A 111 14.30 -6.12 -10.72
N THR A 112 14.43 -5.27 -11.73
CA THR A 112 15.20 -4.02 -11.66
C THR A 112 14.56 -2.96 -10.78
N LEU A 113 13.28 -3.11 -10.44
CA LEU A 113 12.56 -2.24 -9.50
C LEU A 113 13.01 -2.44 -8.06
N ARG A 114 13.55 -3.59 -7.71
CA ARG A 114 14.02 -3.88 -6.35
C ARG A 114 15.09 -2.88 -5.93
N GLY A 115 14.92 -2.31 -4.74
CA GLY A 115 15.84 -1.32 -4.17
C GLY A 115 15.65 0.09 -4.72
N LYS A 116 14.71 0.32 -5.65
CA LYS A 116 14.40 1.66 -6.13
C LYS A 116 13.50 2.39 -5.15
N LEU A 117 13.71 3.70 -5.05
CA LEU A 117 12.88 4.59 -4.26
C LEU A 117 11.70 5.09 -5.09
N VAL A 118 10.61 5.41 -4.40
CA VAL A 118 9.42 6.05 -4.99
C VAL A 118 8.65 6.77 -3.89
N GLY A 119 7.98 7.85 -4.21
CA GLY A 119 7.02 8.48 -3.31
C GLY A 119 5.69 7.73 -3.33
N VAL A 120 5.15 7.46 -2.16
CA VAL A 120 3.84 6.81 -1.95
C VAL A 120 2.95 7.76 -1.18
N VAL A 121 1.76 8.05 -1.69
CA VAL A 121 0.73 8.80 -0.95
C VAL A 121 -0.35 7.81 -0.51
N LEU A 122 -0.61 7.79 0.79
CA LEU A 122 -1.58 6.91 1.42
C LEU A 122 -2.87 7.66 1.72
N ARG A 123 -4.01 6.98 1.59
CA ARG A 123 -5.31 7.44 2.06
C ARG A 123 -6.08 6.31 2.75
N GLU A 124 -7.12 6.67 3.43
CA GLU A 124 -8.10 5.72 3.95
C GLU A 124 -9.12 5.32 2.88
N GLU A 125 -9.51 4.05 2.90
CA GLU A 125 -10.60 3.49 2.09
C GLU A 125 -11.50 2.61 2.94
N GLU A 126 -12.82 2.79 2.83
CA GLU A 126 -13.80 1.91 3.44
C GLU A 126 -13.97 0.63 2.64
N TYR A 127 -14.15 -0.47 3.34
CA TYR A 127 -14.47 -1.75 2.74
C TYR A 127 -15.45 -2.54 3.61
N MET A 128 -16.18 -3.46 3.01
CA MET A 128 -17.06 -4.37 3.74
C MET A 128 -16.21 -5.48 4.35
N GLY A 129 -16.25 -5.61 5.68
CA GLY A 129 -15.63 -6.73 6.37
C GLY A 129 -16.47 -8.02 6.21
N ASN A 130 -15.86 -9.18 6.40
CA ASN A 130 -16.55 -10.48 6.34
C ASN A 130 -17.68 -10.60 7.39
N ASP A 131 -17.66 -9.76 8.41
CA ASP A 131 -18.69 -9.63 9.45
C ASP A 131 -19.84 -8.70 9.05
N GLY A 132 -19.87 -8.20 7.80
CA GLY A 132 -20.87 -7.28 7.30
C GLY A 132 -20.72 -5.83 7.81
N ASN A 133 -19.69 -5.53 8.60
CA ASN A 133 -19.44 -4.18 9.10
C ASN A 133 -18.53 -3.40 8.15
N ILE A 134 -18.77 -2.09 8.01
CA ILE A 134 -17.88 -1.20 7.29
C ILE A 134 -16.63 -0.98 8.13
N LYS A 135 -15.48 -1.27 7.53
CA LYS A 135 -14.15 -1.09 8.10
C LYS A 135 -13.35 -0.13 7.26
N THR A 136 -12.32 0.46 7.84
CA THR A 136 -11.38 1.34 7.14
C THR A 136 -10.02 0.67 7.04
N LYS A 137 -9.39 0.77 5.90
CA LYS A 137 -8.01 0.34 5.66
C LYS A 137 -7.20 1.48 5.05
N LEU A 138 -5.89 1.43 5.26
CA LEU A 138 -4.94 2.31 4.60
C LEU A 138 -4.53 1.71 3.26
N VAL A 139 -4.59 2.50 2.19
CA VAL A 139 -4.25 2.06 0.83
C VAL A 139 -3.30 3.04 0.16
N VAL A 140 -2.55 2.54 -0.81
CA VAL A 140 -1.75 3.38 -1.71
C VAL A 140 -2.70 4.06 -2.70
N ASP A 141 -2.90 5.36 -2.54
CA ASP A 141 -3.70 6.17 -3.44
C ASP A 141 -2.96 6.43 -4.76
N ARG A 142 -1.73 6.87 -4.67
CA ARG A 142 -0.90 7.13 -5.86
C ARG A 142 0.59 7.06 -5.56
N PHE A 143 1.35 6.93 -6.64
CA PHE A 143 2.79 7.08 -6.64
C PHE A 143 3.19 8.46 -7.18
N THR A 144 4.28 9.01 -6.67
CA THR A 144 4.86 10.27 -7.10
C THR A 144 6.38 10.21 -6.98
N SER A 145 7.10 11.26 -7.37
CA SER A 145 8.54 11.32 -7.13
C SER A 145 8.88 11.53 -5.65
N VAL A 146 10.03 11.01 -5.24
CA VAL A 146 10.55 11.21 -3.87
C VAL A 146 10.69 12.70 -3.54
N ASP A 147 11.11 13.51 -4.51
CA ASP A 147 11.29 14.96 -4.30
C ASP A 147 9.97 15.65 -3.95
N LYS A 148 8.86 15.24 -4.56
CA LYS A 148 7.53 15.75 -4.19
C LYS A 148 7.13 15.40 -2.77
N ILE A 149 7.48 14.19 -2.31
CA ILE A 149 7.24 13.80 -0.91
C ILE A 149 8.08 14.64 0.04
N ARG A 150 9.37 14.79 -0.24
CA ARG A 150 10.30 15.54 0.62
C ARG A 150 9.97 17.03 0.68
N SER A 151 9.50 17.60 -0.42
CA SER A 151 9.08 19.01 -0.48
C SER A 151 7.67 19.26 0.07
N GLY A 152 6.89 18.21 0.35
CA GLY A 152 5.48 18.36 0.73
C GLY A 152 4.55 18.73 -0.44
N ASP A 153 5.03 18.66 -1.70
CA ASP A 153 4.25 18.94 -2.91
C ASP A 153 3.37 17.74 -3.29
N TYR A 154 2.46 17.40 -2.40
CA TYR A 154 1.44 16.37 -2.63
C TYR A 154 0.18 16.65 -1.83
N GLU A 155 -0.94 16.14 -2.30
CA GLU A 155 -2.23 16.25 -1.64
C GLU A 155 -2.67 14.87 -1.15
N VAL A 156 -3.22 14.79 0.05
CA VAL A 156 -3.90 13.59 0.56
C VAL A 156 -5.38 13.71 0.23
N ARG A 157 -5.89 12.80 -0.57
CA ARG A 157 -7.31 12.74 -0.92
C ARG A 157 -8.15 12.35 0.31
N PRO A 158 -9.41 12.82 0.40
CA PRO A 158 -10.34 12.38 1.43
C PRO A 158 -10.50 10.86 1.44
N LYS A 159 -10.95 10.33 2.58
CA LYS A 159 -11.30 8.92 2.73
C LYS A 159 -12.29 8.51 1.63
N LYS A 160 -11.97 7.42 0.93
CA LYS A 160 -12.89 6.83 -0.05
C LYS A 160 -13.95 6.02 0.68
N THR A 161 -15.19 6.46 0.59
CA THR A 161 -16.33 5.76 1.19
C THR A 161 -16.89 4.71 0.24
N LEU A 162 -17.52 3.66 0.82
CA LEU A 162 -18.29 2.72 0.02
C LEU A 162 -19.49 3.42 -0.61
N ALA A 163 -19.66 3.27 -1.93
CA ALA A 163 -20.85 3.73 -2.62
C ALA A 163 -22.08 3.01 -2.04
N GLY A 164 -22.95 3.77 -1.39
CA GLY A 164 -24.18 3.26 -0.74
C GLY A 164 -24.26 3.49 0.78
N ALA A 165 -23.18 3.89 1.46
CA ALA A 165 -23.19 4.19 2.89
C ALA A 165 -23.55 5.65 3.23
N SER A 166 -23.69 6.53 2.24
CA SER A 166 -24.07 7.94 2.44
C SER A 166 -25.49 8.16 1.94
N GLY A 167 -26.42 8.30 2.88
CA GLY A 167 -27.72 8.89 2.60
C GLY A 167 -27.55 10.31 2.10
N SER A 168 -28.16 10.60 0.94
CA SER A 168 -28.62 11.91 0.46
C SER A 168 -27.62 13.08 0.52
N GLY A 169 -27.07 13.40 -0.64
CA GLY A 169 -26.36 14.65 -0.91
C GLY A 169 -25.80 14.69 -2.31
N TYR A 170 -26.64 15.06 -3.29
CA TYR A 170 -26.17 15.38 -4.65
C TYR A 170 -25.16 16.51 -4.59
N SER A 171 -23.94 16.24 -5.04
CA SER A 171 -23.05 17.26 -5.60
C SER A 171 -22.30 16.66 -6.77
N GLN A 172 -22.78 17.00 -7.94
CA GLN A 172 -22.18 16.74 -9.23
C GLN A 172 -20.98 17.65 -9.40
N SER A 173 -19.78 17.07 -9.48
CA SER A 173 -18.65 17.72 -10.16
C SER A 173 -17.52 16.74 -10.46
N GLY A 174 -17.30 16.49 -11.74
CA GLY A 174 -15.98 16.34 -12.36
C GLY A 174 -15.29 15.00 -12.32
N ASN A 175 -15.35 14.28 -13.44
CA ASN A 175 -14.36 13.29 -13.94
C ASN A 175 -13.63 12.43 -12.90
N ASP A 176 -14.34 11.52 -12.28
CA ASP A 176 -13.74 10.36 -11.67
C ASP A 176 -13.70 9.20 -12.68
N ASP A 177 -12.67 9.21 -13.52
CA ASP A 177 -12.31 8.05 -14.32
C ASP A 177 -11.58 7.03 -13.41
N PHE A 178 -12.33 6.47 -12.48
CA PHE A 178 -11.87 5.39 -11.64
C PHE A 178 -12.53 4.11 -12.13
N SER A 179 -11.85 3.39 -13.03
CA SER A 179 -12.26 2.06 -13.42
C SER A 179 -12.32 1.15 -12.20
N VAL A 180 -13.53 0.74 -11.88
CA VAL A 180 -13.84 -0.38 -11.00
C VAL A 180 -12.94 -1.54 -11.41
N ILE A 181 -12.04 -1.97 -10.52
CA ILE A 181 -11.46 -3.30 -10.62
C ILE A 181 -12.64 -4.21 -10.32
N GLU A 182 -13.17 -4.86 -11.33
CA GLU A 182 -14.11 -5.96 -11.15
C GLU A 182 -13.37 -6.99 -10.30
N ASP A 183 -13.79 -7.11 -9.06
CA ASP A 183 -13.44 -8.21 -8.17
C ASP A 183 -13.99 -9.47 -8.82
N ASP A 184 -13.13 -10.32 -9.33
CA ASP A 184 -13.51 -11.59 -9.98
C ASP A 184 -13.98 -12.64 -8.96
N GLY A 185 -14.39 -12.22 -7.76
CA GLY A 185 -15.07 -13.05 -6.77
C GLY A 185 -14.27 -14.23 -6.24
N SER A 186 -13.00 -14.35 -6.55
CA SER A 186 -12.15 -15.41 -6.02
C SER A 186 -11.40 -14.92 -4.79
N LEU A 187 -12.03 -15.02 -3.63
CA LEU A 187 -11.33 -14.97 -2.35
C LEU A 187 -10.54 -16.27 -2.18
N PRO A 188 -9.30 -16.21 -1.71
CA PRO A 188 -8.47 -17.39 -1.51
C PRO A 188 -8.78 -18.10 -0.17
N PHE A 189 -10.05 -18.38 0.10
CA PHE A 189 -10.47 -19.19 1.25
C PHE A 189 -11.77 -19.93 0.89
N ASP A 190 -11.62 -21.12 0.33
CA ASP A 190 -12.42 -22.30 0.59
C ASP A 190 -11.51 -23.35 1.21
#